data_c4d81a9be06961040ee21def3fd8f699
#
_entry.id   c4d81a9be06961040ee21def3fd8f699
#
_cell.length_a   1.000
_cell.length_b   1.000
_cell.length_c   1.000
_cell.angle_alpha   90.00
_cell.angle_beta   90.00
_cell.angle_gamma   90.00
#
_symmetry.space_group_name_H-M   'P 1'
#
loop_
_entity.id
_entity.type
_entity.pdbx_description
1 polymer ?
#
loop_
_entity_poly.entity_id
_entity_poly.type
_entity_poly.pdbx_seq_one_letter_code
_entity_poly.pdbx_strand_id
1 'polypeptide(L)'
;DYIEIIRGTSGDLDVRGTTQIANIVLFEELSTSTLNYELDANYYSDNHSEPGGSLTYAGQTGSLNFLISGSAAPGYNHTELQEKSILPGELPNDFIDEQRIRTNTTYTLSTNLDYQIDSKSSLRFNALVAEDDDPTEVERLTVDLRGGSLLHNYERENIPSEKTNWELGGDYEYRRDNGDRFKVLFIANQNDTAILRERWDVFDDGKEKKNLFLDTANILEERIVRTSYTTDFMVGEDIEFGVERAQTILDSNLALGTLSLTGAPSVAFGGLTPVSIPNSNSRVEEVRYEPFAIHNWRLSPRMSLETSLVYET
;
A
#
# COMPACT_ATOMS: atom_id res chain seq x y z
N ASP A 1 -8.35 29.26 -12.16
CA ASP A 1 -7.88 28.12 -11.37
C ASP A 1 -8.55 28.16 -10.00
N TYR A 2 -9.09 27.07 -9.56
CA TYR A 2 -9.62 26.93 -8.21
C TYR A 2 -9.37 25.51 -7.69
N ILE A 3 -9.34 25.35 -6.37
CA ILE A 3 -9.24 24.06 -5.72
C ILE A 3 -10.63 23.72 -5.17
N GLU A 4 -11.17 22.59 -5.58
CA GLU A 4 -12.40 22.03 -5.05
C GLU A 4 -12.06 20.92 -4.04
N ILE A 5 -12.61 21.04 -2.83
CA ILE A 5 -12.47 19.98 -1.82
C ILE A 5 -13.76 19.18 -1.80
N ILE A 6 -13.67 17.94 -2.29
CA ILE A 6 -14.79 17.00 -2.33
C ILE A 6 -14.73 16.15 -1.06
N ARG A 7 -15.85 16.09 -0.34
CA ARG A 7 -16.01 15.28 0.88
C ARG A 7 -17.09 14.25 0.65
N GLY A 8 -16.76 12.97 0.83
CA GLY A 8 -17.68 11.87 0.61
C GLY A 8 -17.73 11.42 -0.85
N THR A 9 -18.74 10.63 -1.21
CA THR A 9 -18.92 10.03 -2.54
C THR A 9 -19.69 10.93 -3.51
N SER A 10 -19.98 12.18 -3.14
CA SER A 10 -20.72 13.10 -3.98
C SER A 10 -19.84 13.75 -5.03
N GLY A 11 -20.18 13.61 -6.29
CA GLY A 11 -19.50 14.20 -7.42
C GLY A 11 -18.98 13.18 -8.44
N ASP A 12 -18.31 13.68 -9.46
CA ASP A 12 -17.80 12.87 -10.58
C ASP A 12 -16.61 11.96 -10.22
N LEU A 13 -16.11 12.06 -8.99
CA LEU A 13 -14.98 11.27 -8.48
C LEU A 13 -15.49 10.25 -7.46
N ASP A 14 -15.64 9.01 -7.89
CA ASP A 14 -15.95 7.88 -7.02
C ASP A 14 -14.65 7.36 -6.40
N VAL A 15 -14.33 7.86 -5.19
CA VAL A 15 -13.13 7.44 -4.46
C VAL A 15 -13.55 6.79 -3.16
N ARG A 16 -13.57 5.47 -3.16
CA ARG A 16 -13.79 4.69 -1.95
C ARG A 16 -12.51 4.69 -1.10
N GLY A 17 -12.64 5.02 0.16
CA GLY A 17 -11.57 4.90 1.16
C GLY A 17 -10.84 6.19 1.55
N THR A 18 -11.11 7.33 0.93
CA THR A 18 -10.58 8.62 1.37
C THR A 18 -11.68 9.57 1.84
N THR A 19 -11.42 10.27 2.95
CA THR A 19 -12.40 11.20 3.53
C THR A 19 -12.46 12.56 2.83
N GLN A 20 -11.44 12.91 2.02
CA GLN A 20 -11.35 14.17 1.30
C GLN A 20 -10.49 14.03 0.05
N ILE A 21 -10.91 14.68 -1.03
CA ILE A 21 -10.17 14.82 -2.28
C ILE A 21 -10.03 16.29 -2.58
N ALA A 22 -8.83 16.72 -2.93
CA ALA A 22 -8.57 18.02 -3.50
C ALA A 22 -8.57 17.91 -5.03
N ASN A 23 -9.59 18.44 -5.69
CA ASN A 23 -9.64 18.58 -7.13
C ASN A 23 -9.11 19.97 -7.52
N ILE A 24 -8.06 20.01 -8.34
CA ILE A 24 -7.51 21.26 -8.86
C ILE A 24 -8.09 21.47 -10.26
N VAL A 25 -8.99 22.44 -10.38
CA VAL A 25 -9.59 22.80 -11.68
C VAL A 25 -8.77 23.91 -12.33
N LEU A 26 -8.18 23.59 -13.49
CA LEU A 26 -7.40 24.51 -14.29
C LEU A 26 -8.26 25.14 -15.40
N PHE A 27 -7.90 26.34 -15.87
CA PHE A 27 -8.56 26.95 -17.02
C PHE A 27 -8.32 26.15 -18.31
N GLU A 28 -9.36 25.96 -19.11
CA GLU A 28 -9.38 25.05 -20.27
C GLU A 28 -8.48 25.43 -21.46
N GLU A 29 -7.82 26.61 -21.47
CA GLU A 29 -7.17 27.11 -22.69
C GLU A 29 -5.64 27.21 -22.66
N LEU A 30 -4.95 26.66 -21.67
CA LEU A 30 -3.49 26.73 -21.63
C LEU A 30 -2.84 25.44 -22.12
N SER A 31 -2.48 25.42 -23.41
CA SER A 31 -1.52 24.42 -23.94
C SER A 31 -0.14 24.68 -23.34
N THR A 32 0.07 24.33 -22.08
CA THR A 32 1.33 24.48 -21.36
C THR A 32 1.76 23.15 -20.80
N SER A 33 3.05 22.91 -20.81
CA SER A 33 3.64 21.81 -20.05
C SER A 33 4.60 22.37 -19.01
N THR A 34 4.63 21.72 -17.86
CA THR A 34 5.49 22.07 -16.74
C THR A 34 6.32 20.85 -16.35
N LEU A 35 7.61 21.04 -16.19
CA LEU A 35 8.53 20.08 -15.64
C LEU A 35 8.96 20.56 -14.26
N ASN A 36 8.62 19.80 -13.24
CA ASN A 36 9.09 20.03 -11.88
C ASN A 36 10.06 18.93 -11.49
N TYR A 37 11.11 19.30 -10.79
CA TYR A 37 12.04 18.35 -10.18
C TYR A 37 12.38 18.80 -8.77
N GLU A 38 12.59 17.83 -7.92
CA GLU A 38 13.04 18.03 -6.54
C GLU A 38 14.20 17.06 -6.29
N LEU A 39 15.25 17.55 -5.66
CA LEU A 39 16.35 16.75 -5.17
C LEU A 39 16.50 17.06 -3.68
N ASP A 40 16.50 16.04 -2.89
CA ASP A 40 16.60 16.13 -1.44
C ASP A 40 17.68 15.18 -0.92
N ALA A 41 18.12 15.42 0.29
CA ALA A 41 18.99 14.52 1.03
C ALA A 41 18.63 14.60 2.51
N ASN A 42 18.29 13.47 3.09
CA ASN A 42 18.06 13.35 4.51
C ASN A 42 19.39 13.05 5.21
N TYR A 43 19.72 13.82 6.24
CA TYR A 43 20.91 13.61 7.04
C TYR A 43 20.52 13.27 8.49
N TYR A 44 21.05 12.17 8.98
CA TYR A 44 20.69 11.61 10.29
C TYR A 44 21.80 11.84 11.33
N SER A 45 21.45 11.77 12.61
CA SER A 45 22.34 12.08 13.74
C SER A 45 23.55 11.15 13.88
N ASP A 46 23.47 9.96 13.31
CA ASP A 46 24.53 8.96 13.26
C ASP A 46 25.46 9.08 12.04
N ASN A 47 25.40 10.24 11.35
CA ASN A 47 26.12 10.56 10.11
C ASN A 47 25.70 9.73 8.88
N HIS A 48 24.57 9.08 8.94
CA HIS A 48 23.97 8.46 7.76
C HIS A 48 23.31 9.52 6.87
N SER A 49 23.32 9.34 5.56
CA SER A 49 22.68 10.26 4.61
C SER A 49 22.00 9.49 3.48
N GLU A 50 20.78 9.87 3.19
CA GLU A 50 19.94 9.25 2.16
C GLU A 50 19.52 10.30 1.13
N PRO A 51 20.06 10.26 -0.10
CA PRO A 51 19.63 11.14 -1.18
C PRO A 51 18.35 10.64 -1.82
N GLY A 52 17.44 11.57 -2.11
CA GLY A 52 16.17 11.31 -2.77
C GLY A 52 15.85 12.33 -3.84
N GLY A 53 14.67 12.20 -4.42
CA GLY A 53 14.16 13.19 -5.35
C GLY A 53 12.98 12.74 -6.17
N SER A 54 12.40 13.69 -6.88
CA SER A 54 11.26 13.45 -7.76
C SER A 54 11.34 14.24 -9.04
N LEU A 55 10.67 13.74 -10.08
CA LEU A 55 10.49 14.39 -11.36
C LEU A 55 9.02 14.27 -11.75
N THR A 56 8.39 15.40 -12.07
CA THR A 56 7.00 15.43 -12.51
C THR A 56 6.90 16.24 -13.80
N TYR A 57 6.31 15.65 -14.82
CA TYR A 57 5.97 16.29 -16.07
C TYR A 57 4.46 16.29 -16.25
N ALA A 58 3.87 17.48 -16.28
CA ALA A 58 2.44 17.67 -16.43
C ALA A 58 2.14 18.66 -17.54
N GLY A 59 1.02 18.50 -18.21
CA GLY A 59 0.62 19.44 -19.24
C GLY A 59 -0.64 19.05 -19.97
N GLN A 60 -0.96 19.87 -20.96
CA GLN A 60 -2.07 19.67 -21.86
C GLN A 60 -1.59 19.79 -23.31
N THR A 61 -2.04 18.89 -24.17
CA THR A 61 -1.82 18.95 -25.61
C THR A 61 -3.11 18.59 -26.34
N GLY A 62 -3.75 19.58 -26.96
CA GLY A 62 -5.09 19.41 -27.52
C GLY A 62 -6.08 18.96 -26.45
N SER A 63 -6.75 17.87 -26.70
CA SER A 63 -7.74 17.27 -25.78
C SER A 63 -7.14 16.33 -24.73
N LEU A 64 -5.83 16.19 -24.65
CA LEU A 64 -5.14 15.32 -23.70
C LEU A 64 -4.51 16.14 -22.57
N ASN A 65 -4.95 15.90 -21.34
CA ASN A 65 -4.24 16.28 -20.13
C ASN A 65 -3.40 15.11 -19.64
N PHE A 66 -2.20 15.36 -19.20
CA PHE A 66 -1.30 14.33 -18.71
C PHE A 66 -0.49 14.77 -17.50
N LEU A 67 -0.20 13.81 -16.64
CA LEU A 67 0.74 13.93 -15.55
C LEU A 67 1.54 12.63 -15.48
N ILE A 68 2.87 12.74 -15.55
CA ILE A 68 3.79 11.62 -15.39
C ILE A 68 4.74 12.00 -14.25
N SER A 69 4.89 11.12 -13.28
CA SER A 69 5.72 11.37 -12.11
C SER A 69 6.58 10.16 -11.80
N GLY A 70 7.85 10.42 -11.49
CA GLY A 70 8.78 9.42 -10.97
C GLY A 70 9.43 9.94 -9.70
N SER A 71 9.64 9.08 -8.72
CA SER A 71 10.31 9.43 -7.47
C SER A 71 11.16 8.29 -6.93
N ALA A 72 12.22 8.67 -6.20
CA ALA A 72 12.99 7.82 -5.32
C ALA A 72 12.93 8.46 -3.92
N ALA A 73 12.21 7.81 -3.01
CA ALA A 73 11.98 8.30 -1.65
C ALA A 73 12.68 7.37 -0.64
N PRO A 74 13.90 7.71 -0.22
CA PRO A 74 14.65 6.91 0.74
C PRO A 74 14.17 7.17 2.16
N GLY A 75 14.27 6.14 2.99
CA GLY A 75 14.03 6.19 4.42
C GLY A 75 15.13 5.49 5.19
N TYR A 76 15.43 5.98 6.37
CA TYR A 76 16.36 5.38 7.30
C TYR A 76 15.82 5.52 8.72
N ASN A 77 15.89 4.43 9.46
CA ASN A 77 15.52 4.42 10.87
C ASN A 77 16.53 3.61 11.67
N HIS A 78 17.16 4.27 12.64
CA HIS A 78 18.02 3.63 13.63
C HIS A 78 17.35 3.75 15.00
N THR A 79 16.94 2.62 15.54
CA THR A 79 16.25 2.54 16.84
C THR A 79 17.13 1.80 17.83
N GLU A 80 17.34 2.41 18.99
CA GLU A 80 17.96 1.79 20.16
C GLU A 80 16.89 1.58 21.22
N LEU A 81 16.75 0.34 21.68
CA LEU A 81 15.77 -0.06 22.68
C LEU A 81 16.48 -0.68 23.88
N GLN A 82 16.16 -0.19 25.06
CA GLN A 82 16.56 -0.82 26.33
C GLN A 82 15.34 -1.18 27.15
N GLU A 83 15.22 -2.44 27.50
CA GLU A 83 14.11 -2.99 28.26
C GLU A 83 14.60 -3.74 29.49
N LYS A 84 13.91 -3.54 30.63
CA LYS A 84 14.07 -4.36 31.83
C LYS A 84 12.75 -5.01 32.14
N SER A 85 12.71 -6.32 32.13
CA SER A 85 11.55 -7.06 32.61
C SER A 85 11.69 -7.45 34.09
N ILE A 86 10.56 -7.51 34.77
CA ILE A 86 10.46 -7.89 36.18
C ILE A 86 9.43 -8.98 36.37
N LEU A 87 9.73 -9.91 37.30
CA LEU A 87 8.82 -10.95 37.75
C LEU A 87 7.89 -10.44 38.85
N PRO A 88 6.80 -11.16 39.19
CA PRO A 88 5.97 -10.86 40.35
C PRO A 88 6.83 -10.72 41.61
N GLY A 89 6.56 -9.66 42.40
CA GLY A 89 7.33 -9.31 43.58
C GLY A 89 8.55 -8.42 43.30
N GLU A 90 8.54 -7.72 42.15
CA GLU A 90 9.59 -6.75 41.74
C GLU A 90 10.98 -7.39 41.56
N LEU A 91 11.04 -8.70 41.32
CA LEU A 91 12.28 -9.41 41.10
C LEU A 91 12.79 -9.16 39.66
N PRO A 92 14.09 -8.88 39.46
CA PRO A 92 14.66 -8.75 38.12
C PRO A 92 14.49 -10.05 37.33
N ASN A 93 14.12 -9.93 36.05
CA ASN A 93 14.03 -11.04 35.12
C ASN A 93 15.14 -11.00 34.08
N ASP A 94 15.07 -10.04 33.15
CA ASP A 94 16.09 -9.85 32.13
C ASP A 94 16.29 -8.37 31.80
N PHE A 95 17.39 -8.10 31.11
CA PHE A 95 17.69 -6.83 30.47
C PHE A 95 17.95 -7.11 29.00
N ILE A 96 17.31 -6.34 28.13
CA ILE A 96 17.48 -6.40 26.68
C ILE A 96 18.04 -5.06 26.22
N ASP A 97 19.08 -5.12 25.40
CA ASP A 97 19.64 -4.00 24.65
C ASP A 97 19.57 -4.38 23.17
N GLU A 98 18.77 -3.65 22.39
CA GLU A 98 18.53 -3.94 20.98
C GLU A 98 18.85 -2.72 20.13
N GLN A 99 19.62 -2.92 19.08
CA GLN A 99 19.78 -1.97 17.99
C GLN A 99 19.11 -2.50 16.75
N ARG A 100 18.35 -1.63 16.09
CA ARG A 100 17.67 -1.96 14.85
C ARG A 100 17.93 -0.87 13.82
N ILE A 101 18.47 -1.28 12.68
CA ILE A 101 18.71 -0.40 11.54
C ILE A 101 17.81 -0.88 10.40
N ARG A 102 17.03 0.04 9.88
CA ARG A 102 16.16 -0.17 8.72
C ARG A 102 16.47 0.90 7.69
N THR A 103 16.82 0.47 6.51
CA THR A 103 16.97 1.33 5.34
C THR A 103 15.90 0.94 4.33
N ASN A 104 15.25 1.91 3.71
CA ASN A 104 14.35 1.62 2.62
C ASN A 104 14.50 2.67 1.53
N THR A 105 14.20 2.28 0.30
CA THR A 105 14.03 3.22 -0.80
C THR A 105 12.82 2.80 -1.61
N THR A 106 11.83 3.68 -1.65
CA THR A 106 10.64 3.46 -2.46
C THR A 106 10.82 4.17 -3.80
N TYR A 107 10.83 3.39 -4.88
CA TYR A 107 10.80 3.89 -6.26
C TYR A 107 9.36 3.88 -6.74
N THR A 108 8.89 5.00 -7.25
CA THR A 108 7.52 5.10 -7.77
C THR A 108 7.53 5.72 -9.16
N LEU A 109 6.77 5.11 -10.07
CA LEU A 109 6.43 5.69 -11.38
C LEU A 109 4.91 5.72 -11.49
N SER A 110 4.36 6.89 -11.80
CA SER A 110 2.92 7.04 -11.99
C SER A 110 2.58 7.88 -13.21
N THR A 111 1.41 7.62 -13.78
CA THR A 111 0.85 8.42 -14.85
C THR A 111 -0.65 8.59 -14.69
N ASN A 112 -1.14 9.79 -15.00
CA ASN A 112 -2.56 10.10 -15.09
C ASN A 112 -2.80 10.78 -16.45
N LEU A 113 -3.73 10.23 -17.21
CA LEU A 113 -4.13 10.72 -18.52
C LEU A 113 -5.63 11.00 -18.52
N ASP A 114 -6.01 12.17 -19.01
CA ASP A 114 -7.40 12.54 -19.24
C ASP A 114 -7.54 12.99 -20.70
N TYR A 115 -8.33 12.28 -21.46
CA TYR A 115 -8.52 12.52 -22.88
C TYR A 115 -9.99 12.81 -23.20
N GLN A 116 -10.26 14.06 -23.59
CA GLN A 116 -11.55 14.47 -24.10
C GLN A 116 -11.67 14.04 -25.57
N ILE A 117 -12.41 12.97 -25.83
CA ILE A 117 -12.60 12.40 -27.18
C ILE A 117 -13.43 13.37 -28.04
N ASP A 118 -14.54 13.84 -27.48
CA ASP A 118 -15.43 14.85 -28.05
C ASP A 118 -16.21 15.56 -26.93
N SER A 119 -17.16 16.43 -27.26
CA SER A 119 -17.93 17.19 -26.26
C SER A 119 -18.80 16.32 -25.33
N LYS A 120 -18.93 15.03 -25.61
CA LYS A 120 -19.78 14.09 -24.86
C LYS A 120 -19.03 12.91 -24.25
N SER A 121 -17.81 12.67 -24.72
CA SER A 121 -17.06 11.46 -24.37
C SER A 121 -15.69 11.80 -23.82
N SER A 122 -15.36 11.25 -22.67
CA SER A 122 -14.02 11.34 -22.07
C SER A 122 -13.50 9.96 -21.66
N LEU A 123 -12.19 9.83 -21.65
CA LEU A 123 -11.45 8.65 -21.21
C LEU A 123 -10.40 9.09 -20.20
N ARG A 124 -10.39 8.47 -19.03
CA ARG A 124 -9.34 8.66 -18.02
C ARG A 124 -8.58 7.36 -17.84
N PHE A 125 -7.29 7.46 -17.66
CA PHE A 125 -6.41 6.34 -17.39
C PHE A 125 -5.36 6.74 -16.37
N ASN A 126 -5.15 5.87 -15.40
CA ASN A 126 -4.08 5.99 -14.43
C ASN A 126 -3.30 4.69 -14.32
N ALA A 127 -2.01 4.81 -14.13
CA ALA A 127 -1.14 3.69 -13.82
C ALA A 127 -0.13 4.09 -12.75
N LEU A 128 0.22 3.13 -11.91
CA LEU A 128 1.24 3.25 -10.89
C LEU A 128 2.04 1.95 -10.83
N VAL A 129 3.35 2.08 -10.68
CA VAL A 129 4.26 0.99 -10.28
C VAL A 129 5.13 1.53 -9.17
N ALA A 130 5.23 0.78 -8.08
CA ALA A 130 6.11 1.09 -6.97
C ALA A 130 6.88 -0.16 -6.55
N GLU A 131 8.15 0.02 -6.22
CA GLU A 131 9.03 -0.99 -5.66
C GLU A 131 9.66 -0.44 -4.38
N ASP A 132 9.64 -1.23 -3.32
CA ASP A 132 10.19 -0.89 -2.02
C ASP A 132 11.10 -2.03 -1.57
N ASP A 133 12.39 -1.72 -1.42
CA ASP A 133 13.39 -2.58 -0.82
C ASP A 133 13.65 -2.07 0.60
N ASP A 134 13.33 -2.88 1.61
CA ASP A 134 13.17 -2.46 3.00
C ASP A 134 13.93 -3.41 3.96
N PRO A 135 15.26 -3.59 3.78
CA PRO A 135 16.06 -4.44 4.65
C PRO A 135 16.13 -3.90 6.08
N THR A 136 16.05 -4.81 7.03
CA THR A 136 16.19 -4.52 8.46
C THR A 136 17.24 -5.42 9.07
N GLU A 137 18.19 -4.83 9.78
CA GLU A 137 19.19 -5.53 10.59
C GLU A 137 18.90 -5.29 12.06
N VAL A 138 19.04 -6.34 12.89
CA VAL A 138 18.82 -6.27 14.33
C VAL A 138 19.98 -6.93 15.04
N GLU A 139 20.54 -6.23 16.02
CA GLU A 139 21.47 -6.78 16.99
C GLU A 139 20.85 -6.69 18.38
N ARG A 140 20.87 -7.79 19.13
CA ARG A 140 20.23 -7.88 20.44
C ARG A 140 21.12 -8.57 21.44
N LEU A 141 21.34 -7.92 22.57
CA LEU A 141 21.90 -8.49 23.78
C LEU A 141 20.79 -8.74 24.79
N THR A 142 20.65 -9.98 25.24
CA THR A 142 19.77 -10.34 26.37
C THR A 142 20.62 -10.79 27.54
N VAL A 143 20.41 -10.19 28.71
CA VAL A 143 21.09 -10.56 29.96
C VAL A 143 20.07 -11.13 30.93
N ASP A 144 20.23 -12.40 31.32
CA ASP A 144 19.39 -13.02 32.35
C ASP A 144 19.83 -12.54 33.74
N LEU A 145 18.92 -11.89 34.47
CA LEU A 145 19.16 -11.31 35.80
C LEU A 145 18.64 -12.21 36.94
N ARG A 146 18.06 -13.39 36.62
CA ARG A 146 17.45 -14.29 37.62
C ARG A 146 18.44 -15.08 38.43
N GLY A 147 19.67 -15.23 37.99
CA GLY A 147 20.71 -16.06 38.62
C GLY A 147 21.87 -15.26 39.23
N GLY A 148 22.71 -15.91 39.99
CA GLY A 148 23.94 -15.32 40.55
C GLY A 148 25.06 -15.14 39.52
N SER A 149 24.92 -15.73 38.32
CA SER A 149 25.80 -15.52 37.16
C SER A 149 24.99 -14.88 36.06
N LEU A 150 25.46 -13.75 35.54
CA LEU A 150 24.87 -13.09 34.39
C LEU A 150 25.13 -13.95 33.16
N LEU A 151 24.07 -14.52 32.61
CA LEU A 151 24.09 -15.23 31.33
C LEU A 151 23.75 -14.23 30.21
N HIS A 152 24.61 -14.17 29.21
CA HIS A 152 24.43 -13.30 28.05
C HIS A 152 24.02 -14.13 26.85
N ASN A 153 23.09 -13.62 26.06
CA ASN A 153 22.76 -14.14 24.76
C ASN A 153 22.82 -13.00 23.74
N TYR A 154 23.67 -13.13 22.74
CA TYR A 154 23.74 -12.21 21.61
C TYR A 154 23.02 -12.84 20.42
N GLU A 155 22.15 -12.07 19.81
CA GLU A 155 21.43 -12.46 18.61
C GLU A 155 21.64 -11.39 17.51
N ARG A 156 21.74 -11.87 16.29
CA ARG A 156 21.72 -11.04 15.08
C ARG A 156 20.58 -11.50 14.18
N GLU A 157 19.82 -10.56 13.67
CA GLU A 157 18.78 -10.85 12.65
C GLU A 157 19.08 -10.10 11.36
N ASN A 158 18.77 -10.74 10.25
CA ASN A 158 18.72 -10.13 8.93
C ASN A 158 17.32 -10.35 8.36
N ILE A 159 16.69 -9.24 7.93
CA ILE A 159 15.29 -9.24 7.50
C ILE A 159 15.19 -8.47 6.17
N PRO A 160 15.66 -9.06 5.03
CA PRO A 160 15.34 -8.50 3.73
C PRO A 160 13.82 -8.52 3.51
N SER A 161 13.30 -7.43 3.00
CA SER A 161 11.88 -7.26 2.71
C SER A 161 11.74 -6.52 1.38
N GLU A 162 11.06 -7.13 0.44
CA GLU A 162 10.77 -6.58 -0.87
C GLU A 162 9.26 -6.43 -1.03
N LYS A 163 8.83 -5.30 -1.56
CA LYS A 163 7.43 -5.04 -1.90
C LYS A 163 7.35 -4.47 -3.29
N THR A 164 6.48 -5.03 -4.10
CA THR A 164 6.15 -4.50 -5.41
C THR A 164 4.66 -4.26 -5.50
N ASN A 165 4.28 -3.08 -5.94
CA ASN A 165 2.89 -2.72 -6.15
C ASN A 165 2.72 -2.18 -7.57
N TRP A 166 1.69 -2.64 -8.27
CA TRP A 166 1.23 -1.99 -9.48
C TRP A 166 -0.28 -1.80 -9.47
N GLU A 167 -0.71 -0.73 -10.09
CA GLU A 167 -2.12 -0.38 -10.24
C GLU A 167 -2.36 0.16 -11.65
N LEU A 168 -3.43 -0.31 -12.27
CA LEU A 168 -4.00 0.21 -13.50
C LEU A 168 -5.46 0.54 -13.23
N GLY A 169 -5.87 1.75 -13.56
CA GLY A 169 -7.25 2.17 -13.45
C GLY A 169 -7.65 3.03 -14.64
N GLY A 170 -8.94 3.17 -14.83
CA GLY A 170 -9.46 4.07 -15.83
C GLY A 170 -10.96 4.01 -15.91
N ASP A 171 -11.49 5.01 -16.58
CA ASP A 171 -12.92 5.06 -16.87
C ASP A 171 -13.19 5.71 -18.22
N TYR A 172 -14.30 5.31 -18.80
CA TYR A 172 -14.92 5.95 -19.95
C TYR A 172 -16.24 6.54 -19.53
N GLU A 173 -16.48 7.79 -19.86
CA GLU A 173 -17.73 8.50 -19.59
C GLU A 173 -18.32 9.00 -20.90
N TYR A 174 -19.65 8.79 -21.06
CA TYR A 174 -20.43 9.31 -22.15
C TYR A 174 -21.63 10.10 -21.62
N ARG A 175 -21.74 11.37 -22.02
CA ARG A 175 -22.85 12.27 -21.68
C ARG A 175 -23.79 12.46 -22.87
N ARG A 176 -25.08 12.26 -22.66
CA ARG A 176 -26.12 12.52 -23.65
C ARG A 176 -26.55 13.99 -23.62
N ASP A 177 -27.18 14.45 -24.71
CA ASP A 177 -27.68 15.83 -24.80
C ASP A 177 -28.77 16.17 -23.77
N ASN A 178 -29.44 15.16 -23.24
CA ASN A 178 -30.43 15.33 -22.18
C ASN A 178 -29.87 15.34 -20.76
N GLY A 179 -28.54 15.28 -20.60
CA GLY A 179 -27.87 15.28 -19.31
C GLY A 179 -27.54 13.89 -18.75
N ASP A 180 -28.12 12.82 -19.31
CA ASP A 180 -27.82 11.47 -18.86
C ASP A 180 -26.34 11.13 -19.04
N ARG A 181 -25.79 10.34 -18.11
CA ARG A 181 -24.39 9.94 -18.10
C ARG A 181 -24.27 8.43 -17.98
N PHE A 182 -23.50 7.84 -18.87
CA PHE A 182 -23.07 6.44 -18.79
C PHE A 182 -21.57 6.39 -18.47
N LYS A 183 -21.18 5.58 -17.48
CA LYS A 183 -19.80 5.43 -17.06
C LYS A 183 -19.44 3.95 -16.93
N VAL A 184 -18.24 3.61 -17.39
CA VAL A 184 -17.61 2.31 -17.16
C VAL A 184 -16.26 2.59 -16.51
N LEU A 185 -16.00 1.98 -15.39
CA LEU A 185 -14.75 2.09 -14.63
C LEU A 185 -14.13 0.70 -14.50
N PHE A 186 -12.81 0.64 -14.56
CA PHE A 186 -12.05 -0.55 -14.20
C PHE A 186 -10.87 -0.20 -13.30
N ILE A 187 -10.54 -1.12 -12.39
CA ILE A 187 -9.32 -1.10 -11.57
C ILE A 187 -8.75 -2.51 -11.58
N ALA A 188 -7.44 -2.60 -11.73
CA ALA A 188 -6.67 -3.82 -11.51
C ALA A 188 -5.41 -3.45 -10.76
N ASN A 189 -5.16 -4.12 -9.66
CA ASN A 189 -3.95 -3.92 -8.86
C ASN A 189 -3.39 -5.25 -8.33
N GLN A 190 -2.12 -5.23 -8.00
CA GLN A 190 -1.44 -6.33 -7.33
C GLN A 190 -0.40 -5.75 -6.37
N ASN A 191 -0.35 -6.33 -5.19
CA ASN A 191 0.62 -6.02 -4.16
C ASN A 191 1.33 -7.31 -3.76
N ASP A 192 2.63 -7.39 -4.05
CA ASP A 192 3.49 -8.51 -3.69
C ASP A 192 4.36 -8.10 -2.51
N THR A 193 4.43 -8.94 -1.51
CA THR A 193 5.30 -8.72 -0.35
C THR A 193 6.05 -10.01 -0.05
N ALA A 194 7.37 -9.94 -0.02
CA ALA A 194 8.25 -11.03 0.37
C ALA A 194 9.13 -10.59 1.53
N ILE A 195 9.12 -11.34 2.62
CA ILE A 195 9.92 -11.05 3.82
C ILE A 195 10.61 -12.33 4.23
N LEU A 196 11.94 -12.29 4.26
CA LEU A 196 12.76 -13.36 4.81
C LEU A 196 13.37 -12.87 6.12
N ARG A 197 13.09 -13.57 7.22
CA ARG A 197 13.69 -13.29 8.52
C ARG A 197 14.58 -14.42 8.95
N GLU A 198 15.85 -14.14 9.11
CA GLU A 198 16.84 -15.08 9.59
C GLU A 198 17.48 -14.56 10.86
N ARG A 199 17.65 -15.43 11.88
CA ARG A 199 18.26 -15.09 13.14
C ARG A 199 19.33 -16.07 13.53
N TRP A 200 20.39 -15.55 14.12
CA TRP A 200 21.55 -16.32 14.60
C TRP A 200 21.83 -15.98 16.05
N ASP A 201 22.15 -17.02 16.83
CA ASP A 201 22.88 -16.87 18.08
C ASP A 201 24.34 -16.57 17.75
N VAL A 202 24.92 -15.56 18.38
CA VAL A 202 26.30 -15.13 18.22
C VAL A 202 27.05 -15.50 19.50
N PHE A 203 28.10 -16.34 19.38
CA PHE A 203 28.87 -16.81 20.51
C PHE A 203 30.10 -15.94 20.76
N ASP A 204 30.69 -16.00 21.98
CA ASP A 204 31.85 -15.24 22.38
C ASP A 204 33.09 -15.47 21.50
N ASP A 205 33.18 -16.63 20.84
CA ASP A 205 34.24 -16.97 19.89
C ASP A 205 34.00 -16.43 18.47
N GLY A 206 32.97 -15.63 18.29
CA GLY A 206 32.56 -15.03 17.02
C GLY A 206 31.88 -16.00 16.05
N LYS A 207 31.59 -17.24 16.47
CA LYS A 207 30.79 -18.16 15.66
C LYS A 207 29.32 -17.81 15.74
N GLU A 208 28.62 -18.06 14.65
CA GLU A 208 27.18 -17.90 14.55
C GLU A 208 26.49 -19.21 14.34
N LYS A 209 25.31 -19.37 14.91
CA LYS A 209 24.43 -20.52 14.70
C LYS A 209 23.03 -20.05 14.42
N LYS A 210 22.54 -20.30 13.20
CA LYS A 210 21.19 -19.95 12.82
C LYS A 210 20.19 -20.70 13.72
N ASN A 211 19.22 -19.96 14.28
CA ASN A 211 18.19 -20.49 15.17
C ASN A 211 16.76 -20.23 14.68
N LEU A 212 16.57 -19.31 13.71
CA LEU A 212 15.28 -19.01 13.08
C LEU A 212 15.47 -18.82 11.58
N PHE A 213 14.53 -19.34 10.82
CA PHE A 213 14.26 -19.04 9.41
C PHE A 213 12.75 -18.88 9.28
N LEU A 214 12.30 -17.72 8.82
CA LEU A 214 10.91 -17.43 8.53
C LEU A 214 10.85 -16.75 7.17
N ASP A 215 10.26 -17.43 6.21
CA ASP A 215 10.03 -16.91 4.86
C ASP A 215 8.52 -16.76 4.65
N THR A 216 8.10 -15.54 4.31
CA THR A 216 6.71 -15.20 4.04
C THR A 216 6.59 -14.50 2.72
N ALA A 217 5.65 -14.94 1.88
CA ALA A 217 5.31 -14.29 0.64
C ALA A 217 3.79 -14.17 0.53
N ASN A 218 3.31 -12.97 0.22
CA ASN A 218 1.90 -12.69 0.02
C ASN A 218 1.71 -11.94 -1.30
N ILE A 219 0.75 -12.38 -2.09
CA ILE A 219 0.30 -11.72 -3.30
C ILE A 219 -1.17 -11.39 -3.12
N LEU A 220 -1.50 -10.10 -3.13
CA LEU A 220 -2.87 -9.62 -3.10
C LEU A 220 -3.20 -9.00 -4.46
N GLU A 221 -4.19 -9.56 -5.15
CA GLU A 221 -4.70 -9.04 -6.41
C GLU A 221 -6.14 -8.54 -6.22
N GLU A 222 -6.46 -7.44 -6.88
CA GLU A 222 -7.82 -6.94 -6.95
C GLU A 222 -8.17 -6.55 -8.38
N ARG A 223 -9.37 -6.88 -8.82
CA ARG A 223 -9.90 -6.58 -10.15
C ARG A 223 -11.35 -6.12 -10.02
N ILE A 224 -11.61 -4.87 -10.37
CA ILE A 224 -12.92 -4.24 -10.24
C ILE A 224 -13.38 -3.75 -11.61
N VAL A 225 -14.62 -4.00 -11.93
CA VAL A 225 -15.31 -3.39 -13.06
C VAL A 225 -16.66 -2.88 -12.56
N ARG A 226 -16.92 -1.60 -12.79
CA ARG A 226 -18.17 -0.95 -12.42
C ARG A 226 -18.77 -0.27 -13.65
N THR A 227 -20.07 -0.42 -13.81
CA THR A 227 -20.85 0.31 -14.80
C THR A 227 -21.94 1.06 -14.11
N SER A 228 -22.19 2.30 -14.52
CA SER A 228 -23.28 3.11 -13.98
C SER A 228 -23.96 3.93 -15.05
N TYR A 229 -25.21 4.26 -14.77
CA TYR A 229 -26.02 5.17 -15.56
C TYR A 229 -26.71 6.16 -14.62
N THR A 230 -26.47 7.44 -14.86
CA THR A 230 -27.04 8.55 -14.11
C THR A 230 -28.07 9.25 -15.01
N THR A 231 -29.23 9.55 -14.49
CA THR A 231 -30.29 10.29 -15.20
C THR A 231 -31.00 11.25 -14.26
N ASP A 232 -31.38 12.42 -14.80
CA ASP A 232 -32.24 13.34 -14.08
C ASP A 232 -33.62 12.72 -13.87
N PHE A 233 -34.11 12.72 -12.62
CA PHE A 233 -35.44 12.17 -12.26
C PHE A 233 -36.46 13.28 -12.15
N MET A 234 -36.12 14.35 -11.40
CA MET A 234 -36.91 15.59 -11.26
C MET A 234 -35.96 16.78 -11.18
N VAL A 235 -36.54 17.98 -11.17
CA VAL A 235 -35.73 19.20 -11.02
C VAL A 235 -34.95 19.21 -9.70
N GLY A 236 -33.64 19.10 -9.80
CA GLY A 236 -32.74 19.05 -8.63
C GLY A 236 -32.61 17.64 -8.03
N GLU A 237 -33.05 16.62 -8.75
CA GLU A 237 -32.92 15.22 -8.35
C GLU A 237 -32.33 14.41 -9.49
N ASP A 238 -31.31 13.61 -9.18
CA ASP A 238 -30.75 12.61 -10.08
C ASP A 238 -30.71 11.22 -9.44
N ILE A 239 -30.74 10.21 -10.28
CA ILE A 239 -30.61 8.81 -9.88
C ILE A 239 -29.47 8.21 -10.66
N GLU A 240 -28.52 7.61 -9.93
CA GLU A 240 -27.50 6.74 -10.48
C GLU A 240 -27.82 5.29 -10.12
N PHE A 241 -27.75 4.40 -11.10
CA PHE A 241 -27.85 2.95 -10.86
C PHE A 241 -26.80 2.22 -11.66
N GLY A 242 -26.34 1.11 -11.12
CA GLY A 242 -25.27 0.37 -11.75
C GLY A 242 -25.01 -0.98 -11.11
N VAL A 243 -23.93 -1.58 -11.57
CA VAL A 243 -23.41 -2.83 -11.00
C VAL A 243 -21.90 -2.78 -10.93
N GLU A 244 -21.37 -3.28 -9.85
CA GLU A 244 -19.95 -3.51 -9.66
C GLU A 244 -19.69 -5.01 -9.54
N ARG A 245 -18.63 -5.48 -10.18
CA ARG A 245 -18.01 -6.78 -9.93
C ARG A 245 -16.61 -6.53 -9.38
N ALA A 246 -16.37 -7.02 -8.18
CA ALA A 246 -15.04 -7.03 -7.55
C ALA A 246 -14.57 -8.48 -7.38
N GLN A 247 -13.29 -8.70 -7.62
CA GLN A 247 -12.62 -9.98 -7.37
C GLN A 247 -11.35 -9.66 -6.60
N THR A 248 -11.20 -10.29 -5.44
CA THR A 248 -10.02 -10.20 -4.59
C THR A 248 -9.39 -11.57 -4.47
N ILE A 249 -8.09 -11.69 -4.68
CA ILE A 249 -7.34 -12.92 -4.60
C ILE A 249 -6.16 -12.68 -3.65
N LEU A 250 -6.03 -13.52 -2.64
CA LEU A 250 -4.89 -13.53 -1.73
C LEU A 250 -4.22 -14.90 -1.82
N ASP A 251 -2.98 -14.90 -2.31
CA ASP A 251 -2.07 -16.04 -2.22
C ASP A 251 -1.07 -15.77 -1.09
N SER A 252 -0.98 -16.69 -0.14
CA SER A 252 -0.10 -16.59 1.02
C SER A 252 0.76 -17.83 1.17
N ASN A 253 2.06 -17.63 1.38
CA ASN A 253 3.03 -18.68 1.63
C ASN A 253 3.84 -18.35 2.89
N LEU A 254 4.05 -19.36 3.74
CA LEU A 254 4.85 -19.22 4.94
C LEU A 254 5.70 -20.50 5.15
N ALA A 255 7.01 -20.33 5.30
CA ALA A 255 7.93 -21.40 5.67
C ALA A 255 8.65 -21.04 6.96
N LEU A 256 8.57 -21.88 7.98
CA LEU A 256 9.22 -21.69 9.28
C LEU A 256 10.19 -22.85 9.56
N GLY A 257 11.45 -22.49 9.80
CA GLY A 257 12.49 -23.39 10.28
C GLY A 257 13.01 -22.97 11.67
N THR A 258 13.25 -23.92 12.54
CA THR A 258 13.81 -23.66 13.87
C THR A 258 14.87 -24.71 14.23
N LEU A 259 15.69 -24.38 15.23
CA LEU A 259 16.54 -25.39 15.85
C LEU A 259 15.65 -26.43 16.56
N SER A 260 15.88 -27.70 16.25
CA SER A 260 15.20 -28.80 16.92
C SER A 260 16.15 -29.96 17.16
N LEU A 261 15.96 -30.68 18.28
CA LEU A 261 16.68 -31.91 18.58
C LEU A 261 16.09 -33.11 17.82
N THR A 262 14.90 -32.95 17.25
CA THR A 262 14.18 -34.00 16.50
C THR A 262 13.82 -33.45 15.11
N GLY A 263 13.95 -34.31 14.10
CA GLY A 263 13.71 -33.93 12.71
C GLY A 263 15.00 -33.70 11.92
N ALA A 264 14.90 -33.74 10.61
CA ALA A 264 16.02 -33.50 9.69
C ALA A 264 16.04 -32.07 9.20
N PRO A 265 17.18 -31.38 9.23
CA PRO A 265 17.33 -30.07 8.62
C PRO A 265 17.04 -30.09 7.10
N SER A 266 16.49 -28.98 6.58
CA SER A 266 16.16 -28.83 5.17
C SER A 266 16.71 -27.52 4.62
N VAL A 267 17.30 -27.55 3.44
CA VAL A 267 17.82 -26.36 2.74
C VAL A 267 16.70 -25.34 2.46
N ALA A 268 15.51 -25.83 2.11
CA ALA A 268 14.33 -24.98 1.87
C ALA A 268 13.83 -24.24 3.12
N PHE A 269 14.36 -24.58 4.29
CA PHE A 269 14.05 -23.93 5.58
C PHE A 269 15.33 -23.36 6.22
N GLY A 270 16.21 -22.79 5.38
CA GLY A 270 17.44 -22.16 5.82
C GLY A 270 18.46 -23.09 6.50
N GLY A 271 18.38 -24.41 6.26
CA GLY A 271 19.21 -25.41 6.92
C GLY A 271 18.72 -25.79 8.32
N LEU A 272 17.52 -25.38 8.71
CA LEU A 272 16.87 -25.69 9.98
C LEU A 272 15.81 -26.80 9.84
N THR A 273 15.30 -27.27 10.95
CA THR A 273 14.22 -28.26 10.98
C THR A 273 12.89 -27.57 10.64
N PRO A 274 12.15 -28.06 9.63
CA PRO A 274 10.85 -27.52 9.28
C PRO A 274 9.84 -27.61 10.43
N VAL A 275 9.09 -26.54 10.64
CA VAL A 275 7.93 -26.51 11.53
C VAL A 275 6.67 -26.62 10.68
N SER A 276 5.85 -27.63 10.95
CA SER A 276 4.57 -27.78 10.25
C SER A 276 3.55 -26.76 10.76
N ILE A 277 3.12 -25.87 9.87
CA ILE A 277 2.11 -24.87 10.15
C ILE A 277 0.88 -25.16 9.29
N PRO A 278 -0.31 -25.33 9.89
CA PRO A 278 -1.54 -25.50 9.13
C PRO A 278 -1.77 -24.30 8.22
N ASN A 279 -2.19 -24.54 6.98
CA ASN A 279 -2.48 -23.52 5.98
C ASN A 279 -1.28 -22.56 5.65
N SER A 280 -0.04 -23.07 5.81
CA SER A 280 1.17 -22.32 5.44
C SER A 280 1.22 -21.92 3.95
N ASN A 281 0.46 -22.60 3.11
CA ASN A 281 0.17 -22.25 1.72
C ASN A 281 -1.34 -22.14 1.60
N SER A 282 -1.83 -20.96 1.31
CA SER A 282 -3.27 -20.71 1.19
C SER A 282 -3.56 -19.77 0.04
N ARG A 283 -4.68 -20.04 -0.63
CA ARG A 283 -5.27 -19.14 -1.61
C ARG A 283 -6.71 -18.89 -1.21
N VAL A 284 -7.04 -17.62 -1.06
CA VAL A 284 -8.40 -17.16 -0.80
C VAL A 284 -8.82 -16.31 -1.99
N GLU A 285 -10.00 -16.60 -2.52
CA GLU A 285 -10.59 -15.85 -3.61
C GLU A 285 -12.01 -15.47 -3.24
N GLU A 286 -12.33 -14.19 -3.41
CA GLU A 286 -13.67 -13.64 -3.23
C GLU A 286 -14.10 -12.98 -4.52
N VAL A 287 -15.32 -13.27 -4.96
CA VAL A 287 -15.96 -12.58 -6.09
C VAL A 287 -17.28 -12.01 -5.60
N ARG A 288 -17.42 -10.71 -5.71
CA ARG A 288 -18.55 -9.93 -5.22
C ARG A 288 -19.26 -9.25 -6.37
N TYR A 289 -20.59 -9.26 -6.36
CA TYR A 289 -21.42 -8.49 -7.26
C TYR A 289 -22.29 -7.55 -6.44
N GLU A 290 -22.24 -6.27 -6.78
CA GLU A 290 -22.97 -5.22 -6.08
C GLU A 290 -23.80 -4.40 -7.05
N PRO A 291 -25.06 -4.76 -7.32
CA PRO A 291 -26.00 -3.81 -7.90
C PRO A 291 -26.32 -2.72 -6.90
N PHE A 292 -26.38 -1.49 -7.38
CA PHE A 292 -26.61 -0.32 -6.54
C PHE A 292 -27.54 0.69 -7.21
N ALA A 293 -28.18 1.52 -6.38
CA ALA A 293 -28.89 2.71 -6.78
C ALA A 293 -28.63 3.83 -5.80
N ILE A 294 -28.34 5.03 -6.30
CA ILE A 294 -28.06 6.22 -5.52
C ILE A 294 -29.02 7.31 -6.00
N HIS A 295 -29.75 7.92 -5.08
CA HIS A 295 -30.62 9.06 -5.34
C HIS A 295 -30.04 10.30 -4.68
N ASN A 296 -29.74 11.32 -5.45
CA ASN A 296 -29.27 12.62 -5.01
C ASN A 296 -30.41 13.63 -5.15
N TRP A 297 -30.73 14.31 -4.05
CA TRP A 297 -31.76 15.33 -4.01
C TRP A 297 -31.25 16.65 -3.47
N ARG A 298 -31.23 17.66 -4.29
CA ARG A 298 -30.88 19.03 -3.90
C ARG A 298 -32.11 19.75 -3.34
N LEU A 299 -32.35 19.62 -2.04
CA LEU A 299 -33.48 20.20 -1.31
C LEU A 299 -33.44 21.73 -1.32
N SER A 300 -32.25 22.33 -1.32
CA SER A 300 -32.05 23.77 -1.38
C SER A 300 -30.61 24.09 -1.86
N PRO A 301 -30.27 25.37 -2.14
CA PRO A 301 -28.88 25.75 -2.44
C PRO A 301 -27.85 25.41 -1.35
N ARG A 302 -28.31 25.09 -0.15
CA ARG A 302 -27.46 24.82 1.02
C ARG A 302 -27.66 23.42 1.63
N MET A 303 -28.58 22.63 1.05
CA MET A 303 -28.92 21.32 1.61
C MET A 303 -29.16 20.31 0.48
N SER A 304 -28.44 19.21 0.54
CA SER A 304 -28.63 18.04 -0.32
C SER A 304 -28.86 16.80 0.53
N LEU A 305 -29.63 15.85 0.00
CA LEU A 305 -29.87 14.54 0.57
C LEU A 305 -29.40 13.50 -0.43
N GLU A 306 -28.55 12.57 0.02
CA GLU A 306 -28.16 11.39 -0.73
C GLU A 306 -28.77 10.15 -0.05
N THR A 307 -29.36 9.28 -0.83
CA THR A 307 -29.89 8.00 -0.37
C THR A 307 -29.34 6.91 -1.26
N SER A 308 -28.71 5.90 -0.69
CA SER A 308 -28.14 4.78 -1.42
C SER A 308 -28.75 3.46 -1.01
N LEU A 309 -28.92 2.58 -1.99
CA LEU A 309 -29.27 1.18 -1.82
C LEU A 309 -28.22 0.34 -2.53
N VAL A 310 -27.56 -0.54 -1.78
CA VAL A 310 -26.56 -1.47 -2.29
C VAL A 310 -26.99 -2.87 -1.87
N TYR A 311 -26.93 -3.81 -2.81
CA TYR A 311 -27.14 -5.23 -2.52
C TYR A 311 -25.86 -5.99 -2.87
N GLU A 312 -25.30 -6.68 -1.90
CA GLU A 312 -24.08 -7.45 -2.04
C GLU A 312 -24.40 -8.95 -2.08
N THR A 313 -23.75 -9.68 -3.00
CA THR A 313 -23.90 -11.15 -3.15
C THR A 313 -22.57 -11.83 -3.45
#